data_52b9892abd2e2ad5ab8304cb2bebec23
#
_entry.id   52b9892abd2e2ad5ab8304cb2bebec23
#
_cell.length_a   1.000
_cell.length_b   1.000
_cell.length_c   1.000
_cell.angle_alpha   90.00
_cell.angle_beta   90.00
_cell.angle_gamma   90.00
#
_symmetry.space_group_name_H-M   'P 1'
#
loop_
_entity.id
_entity.type
_entity.pdbx_description
1 polymer ?
#
loop_
_entity_poly.entity_id
_entity_poly.type
_entity_poly.pdbx_seq_one_letter_code
_entity_poly.pdbx_strand_id
1 'polypeptide(L)'
;TFKGYDAASAVVNKANVEFVGKWTFEANKYQATYRFESATAGKQLPAAIAALTPSDSATYVNGASVSAQQPAQATYTDTVNDGTWTFKGYDASSAVVNKANVEFVGKWAFEANKYQATYRFESETAGQALPAAIAALTPSDSARYVNGGSVSAQQPSQTTYTDTVNDGTWTFKGYDAANAVVNKANVEFVGKWAFEAKKYQATYRFESATAGQALPSTIAALTPSDSARYVNGNTVSAQQPSQTTYADTVNDGTWTFKGYDAASAVVNKANV
;
A
#
# COMPACT_ATOMS: atom_id res chain seq x y z
N THR A 1 -6.29 -59.79 -41.12
CA THR A 1 -5.88 -61.15 -40.82
C THR A 1 -6.69 -62.14 -41.67
N PHE A 2 -6.01 -63.13 -42.29
CA PHE A 2 -6.68 -64.23 -42.99
C PHE A 2 -7.39 -65.14 -41.98
N LYS A 3 -8.65 -65.45 -42.17
CA LYS A 3 -9.47 -66.26 -41.29
C LYS A 3 -9.67 -67.72 -41.79
N GLY A 4 -9.08 -68.01 -42.89
CA GLY A 4 -9.20 -69.29 -43.52
C GLY A 4 -10.20 -69.29 -44.73
N TYR A 5 -10.24 -70.43 -45.34
CA TYR A 5 -11.29 -70.68 -46.39
C TYR A 5 -12.59 -71.14 -45.73
N ASP A 6 -13.66 -70.99 -46.46
CA ASP A 6 -15.03 -71.50 -46.09
C ASP A 6 -15.06 -72.99 -45.85
N ALA A 7 -14.19 -73.73 -46.59
CA ALA A 7 -13.98 -75.17 -46.41
C ALA A 7 -12.49 -75.51 -46.48
N ALA A 8 -12.02 -76.45 -45.65
CA ALA A 8 -10.65 -76.94 -45.67
C ALA A 8 -10.36 -77.91 -46.86
N SER A 9 -11.36 -78.52 -47.38
CA SER A 9 -11.33 -79.45 -48.54
C SER A 9 -12.68 -79.54 -49.21
N ALA A 10 -12.70 -79.88 -50.45
CA ALA A 10 -13.94 -80.15 -51.21
C ALA A 10 -13.77 -81.32 -52.22
N VAL A 11 -14.82 -82.07 -52.49
CA VAL A 11 -14.78 -83.17 -53.43
C VAL A 11 -15.16 -82.67 -54.82
N VAL A 12 -14.34 -82.89 -55.81
CA VAL A 12 -14.63 -82.62 -57.23
C VAL A 12 -15.65 -83.63 -57.75
N ASN A 13 -16.90 -83.18 -58.03
CA ASN A 13 -17.98 -83.97 -58.54
C ASN A 13 -18.48 -83.40 -59.87
N LYS A 14 -17.75 -83.64 -60.96
CA LYS A 14 -18.04 -83.20 -62.31
C LYS A 14 -18.28 -81.69 -62.49
N ALA A 15 -17.83 -80.88 -61.54
CA ALA A 15 -17.91 -79.40 -61.56
C ALA A 15 -16.63 -78.78 -60.91
N ASN A 16 -16.37 -77.55 -61.30
CA ASN A 16 -15.28 -76.79 -60.66
C ASN A 16 -15.59 -76.60 -59.18
N VAL A 17 -14.50 -76.63 -58.34
CA VAL A 17 -14.58 -76.32 -56.88
C VAL A 17 -14.00 -74.96 -56.69
N GLU A 18 -14.72 -74.16 -55.93
CA GLU A 18 -14.28 -72.81 -55.48
C GLU A 18 -14.04 -72.84 -53.99
N PHE A 19 -12.91 -72.29 -53.54
CA PHE A 19 -12.62 -72.00 -52.13
C PHE A 19 -12.65 -70.51 -51.91
N VAL A 20 -13.55 -70.02 -51.05
CA VAL A 20 -13.70 -68.61 -50.74
C VAL A 20 -12.92 -68.25 -49.48
N GLY A 21 -11.80 -67.55 -49.65
CA GLY A 21 -10.93 -67.08 -48.57
C GLY A 21 -11.54 -65.82 -47.87
N LYS A 22 -11.60 -65.87 -46.58
CA LYS A 22 -12.13 -64.77 -45.76
C LYS A 22 -11.02 -63.98 -45.05
N TRP A 23 -11.08 -62.66 -45.18
CA TRP A 23 -10.15 -61.73 -44.51
C TRP A 23 -10.93 -60.85 -43.56
N THR A 24 -10.37 -60.57 -42.37
CA THR A 24 -10.85 -59.51 -41.46
C THR A 24 -9.92 -58.33 -41.49
N PHE A 25 -10.50 -57.17 -41.56
CA PHE A 25 -9.79 -55.92 -41.37
C PHE A 25 -9.94 -55.50 -39.92
N GLU A 26 -8.82 -55.13 -39.26
CA GLU A 26 -8.78 -54.52 -37.95
C GLU A 26 -8.06 -53.17 -38.08
N ALA A 27 -8.80 -52.10 -37.78
CA ALA A 27 -8.28 -50.78 -37.90
C ALA A 27 -7.23 -50.51 -36.80
N ASN A 28 -6.15 -49.84 -37.13
CA ASN A 28 -5.20 -49.30 -36.15
C ASN A 28 -5.89 -48.29 -35.23
N LYS A 29 -5.50 -48.31 -33.99
CA LYS A 29 -6.08 -47.45 -32.96
C LYS A 29 -5.03 -46.48 -32.48
N TYR A 30 -5.45 -45.24 -32.22
CA TYR A 30 -4.65 -44.10 -31.79
C TYR A 30 -5.22 -43.52 -30.52
N GLN A 31 -4.42 -42.71 -29.79
CA GLN A 31 -4.82 -42.08 -28.51
C GLN A 31 -4.80 -40.58 -28.62
N ALA A 32 -5.55 -39.89 -27.75
CA ALA A 32 -5.41 -38.48 -27.46
C ALA A 32 -4.49 -38.32 -26.24
N THR A 33 -3.56 -37.41 -26.35
CA THR A 33 -2.60 -37.08 -25.31
C THR A 33 -2.70 -35.59 -24.97
N TYR A 34 -2.33 -35.22 -23.75
CA TYR A 34 -2.49 -33.86 -23.25
C TYR A 34 -1.18 -33.43 -22.59
N ARG A 35 -0.82 -32.16 -22.74
CA ARG A 35 0.25 -31.52 -21.98
C ARG A 35 -0.09 -30.06 -21.73
N PHE A 36 0.49 -29.49 -20.68
CA PHE A 36 0.31 -28.08 -20.35
C PHE A 36 1.61 -27.31 -20.52
N GLU A 37 1.46 -26.05 -20.91
CA GLU A 37 2.55 -25.08 -21.06
C GLU A 37 2.16 -23.73 -20.41
N SER A 38 3.17 -23.00 -19.94
CA SER A 38 2.97 -21.63 -19.50
C SER A 38 2.79 -20.68 -20.68
N ALA A 39 1.75 -19.86 -20.63
CA ALA A 39 1.55 -18.72 -21.51
C ALA A 39 2.22 -17.44 -20.97
N THR A 40 2.76 -17.45 -19.74
CA THR A 40 3.45 -16.32 -19.13
C THR A 40 4.96 -16.48 -19.29
N ALA A 41 5.59 -15.55 -20.03
CA ALA A 41 7.00 -15.59 -20.27
C ALA A 41 7.81 -15.60 -18.95
N GLY A 42 8.83 -16.46 -18.88
CA GLY A 42 9.71 -16.60 -17.74
C GLY A 42 9.10 -17.26 -16.49
N LYS A 43 7.83 -17.74 -16.56
CA LYS A 43 7.17 -18.45 -15.47
C LYS A 43 7.01 -19.93 -15.84
N GLN A 44 7.53 -20.80 -15.00
CA GLN A 44 7.33 -22.23 -15.12
C GLN A 44 6.04 -22.66 -14.45
N LEU A 45 5.38 -23.69 -15.02
CA LEU A 45 4.17 -24.25 -14.40
C LEU A 45 4.53 -25.00 -13.11
N PRO A 46 3.80 -24.78 -12.01
CA PRO A 46 3.88 -25.65 -10.83
C PRO A 46 3.57 -27.11 -11.16
N ALA A 47 4.24 -28.06 -10.51
CA ALA A 47 3.99 -29.47 -10.67
C ALA A 47 2.51 -29.86 -10.39
N ALA A 48 1.85 -29.14 -9.50
CA ALA A 48 0.43 -29.31 -9.19
C ALA A 48 -0.47 -29.07 -10.42
N ILE A 49 -0.13 -28.13 -11.29
CA ILE A 49 -0.87 -27.90 -12.55
C ILE A 49 -0.61 -29.05 -13.53
N ALA A 50 0.62 -29.55 -13.60
CA ALA A 50 0.92 -30.73 -14.45
C ALA A 50 0.07 -31.95 -14.05
N ALA A 51 -0.23 -32.10 -12.76
CA ALA A 51 -1.10 -33.17 -12.25
C ALA A 51 -2.58 -33.02 -12.64
N LEU A 52 -3.00 -31.84 -13.14
CA LEU A 52 -4.37 -31.60 -13.64
C LEU A 52 -4.54 -32.00 -15.13
N THR A 53 -3.47 -32.52 -15.75
CA THR A 53 -3.49 -32.98 -17.15
C THR A 53 -4.52 -34.09 -17.30
N PRO A 54 -5.51 -33.96 -18.20
CA PRO A 54 -6.49 -35.02 -18.44
C PRO A 54 -5.83 -36.30 -18.95
N SER A 55 -6.43 -37.43 -18.64
CA SER A 55 -6.09 -38.73 -19.23
C SER A 55 -7.25 -39.21 -20.05
N ASP A 56 -6.97 -39.64 -21.28
CA ASP A 56 -7.97 -40.25 -22.17
C ASP A 56 -7.61 -41.71 -22.40
N SER A 57 -8.45 -42.62 -21.91
CA SER A 57 -8.31 -44.05 -22.09
C SER A 57 -8.99 -44.57 -23.39
N ALA A 58 -9.73 -43.70 -24.10
CA ALA A 58 -10.37 -44.06 -25.34
C ALA A 58 -9.33 -44.27 -26.46
N THR A 59 -9.71 -45.10 -27.42
CA THR A 59 -8.93 -45.32 -28.64
C THR A 59 -9.73 -44.96 -29.86
N TYR A 60 -9.10 -44.34 -30.83
CA TYR A 60 -9.70 -43.73 -31.98
C TYR A 60 -9.16 -44.37 -33.27
N VAL A 61 -10.00 -44.51 -34.27
CA VAL A 61 -9.57 -44.95 -35.60
C VAL A 61 -9.21 -43.74 -36.48
N ASN A 62 -8.45 -44.01 -37.55
CA ASN A 62 -8.14 -42.96 -38.52
C ASN A 62 -9.42 -42.30 -39.08
N GLY A 63 -9.43 -40.97 -39.15
CA GLY A 63 -10.58 -40.17 -39.59
C GLY A 63 -11.54 -39.79 -38.45
N ALA A 64 -11.37 -40.34 -37.23
CA ALA A 64 -12.22 -39.97 -36.09
C ALA A 64 -11.90 -38.54 -35.62
N SER A 65 -12.93 -37.77 -35.24
CA SER A 65 -12.76 -36.47 -34.58
C SER A 65 -12.71 -36.66 -33.06
N VAL A 66 -11.73 -36.03 -32.42
CA VAL A 66 -11.53 -36.07 -30.98
C VAL A 66 -11.64 -34.65 -30.43
N SER A 67 -12.48 -34.46 -29.41
CA SER A 67 -12.59 -33.18 -28.70
C SER A 67 -11.65 -33.16 -27.50
N ALA A 68 -11.01 -32.01 -27.25
CA ALA A 68 -10.13 -31.83 -26.12
C ALA A 68 -10.89 -31.88 -24.77
N GLN A 69 -10.42 -32.70 -23.83
CA GLN A 69 -10.98 -32.81 -22.48
C GLN A 69 -10.48 -31.65 -21.62
N GLN A 70 -11.39 -30.99 -20.89
CA GLN A 70 -11.01 -29.91 -19.98
C GLN A 70 -10.24 -30.44 -18.74
N PRO A 71 -9.29 -29.65 -18.19
CA PRO A 71 -8.69 -30.01 -16.92
C PRO A 71 -9.72 -30.01 -15.78
N ALA A 72 -9.47 -30.78 -14.72
CA ALA A 72 -10.38 -30.87 -13.58
C ALA A 72 -10.61 -29.51 -12.87
N GLN A 73 -9.67 -28.58 -13.00
CA GLN A 73 -9.75 -27.22 -12.50
C GLN A 73 -9.22 -26.26 -13.57
N ALA A 74 -9.89 -25.12 -13.71
CA ALA A 74 -9.47 -24.06 -14.64
C ALA A 74 -8.63 -22.96 -13.98
N THR A 75 -8.49 -22.99 -12.66
CA THR A 75 -7.68 -22.04 -11.87
C THR A 75 -6.85 -22.78 -10.83
N TYR A 76 -5.67 -22.26 -10.52
CA TYR A 76 -4.79 -22.76 -9.47
C TYR A 76 -4.16 -21.60 -8.71
N THR A 77 -4.33 -21.57 -7.38
CA THR A 77 -3.70 -20.58 -6.52
C THR A 77 -2.26 -20.97 -6.22
N ASP A 78 -1.32 -20.16 -6.67
CA ASP A 78 0.11 -20.35 -6.44
C ASP A 78 0.56 -19.53 -5.24
N THR A 79 0.58 -20.14 -4.07
CA THR A 79 1.01 -19.50 -2.82
C THR A 79 2.51 -19.22 -2.76
N VAL A 80 3.31 -19.92 -3.56
CA VAL A 80 4.77 -19.75 -3.64
C VAL A 80 5.09 -18.46 -4.41
N ASN A 81 4.55 -18.34 -5.62
CA ASN A 81 4.76 -17.17 -6.48
C ASN A 81 3.75 -16.04 -6.21
N ASP A 82 2.85 -16.22 -5.25
CA ASP A 82 1.85 -15.24 -4.84
C ASP A 82 0.98 -14.76 -5.99
N GLY A 83 0.19 -15.65 -6.54
CA GLY A 83 -0.70 -15.34 -7.66
C GLY A 83 -1.62 -16.48 -8.04
N THR A 84 -2.25 -16.34 -9.18
CA THR A 84 -3.22 -17.30 -9.71
C THR A 84 -2.88 -17.68 -11.14
N TRP A 85 -2.83 -18.97 -11.39
CA TRP A 85 -2.79 -19.54 -12.74
C TRP A 85 -4.21 -19.76 -13.24
N THR A 86 -4.46 -19.38 -14.48
CA THR A 86 -5.75 -19.58 -15.16
C THR A 86 -5.52 -20.33 -16.46
N PHE A 87 -6.28 -21.40 -16.66
CA PHE A 87 -6.29 -22.14 -17.93
C PHE A 87 -6.91 -21.28 -19.03
N LYS A 88 -6.21 -21.13 -20.14
CA LYS A 88 -6.61 -20.30 -21.29
C LYS A 88 -7.18 -21.10 -22.46
N GLY A 89 -7.21 -22.41 -22.32
CA GLY A 89 -7.66 -23.32 -23.37
C GLY A 89 -6.53 -24.10 -24.00
N TYR A 90 -6.91 -24.99 -24.91
CA TYR A 90 -5.99 -25.73 -25.75
C TYR A 90 -5.72 -24.97 -27.06
N ASP A 91 -4.62 -25.35 -27.75
CA ASP A 91 -4.28 -24.89 -29.10
C ASP A 91 -5.37 -25.21 -30.11
N ALA A 92 -6.11 -26.33 -29.93
CA ALA A 92 -7.30 -26.69 -30.66
C ALA A 92 -8.36 -27.32 -29.76
N SER A 93 -9.61 -27.02 -29.96
CA SER A 93 -10.74 -27.61 -29.23
C SER A 93 -11.06 -29.04 -29.69
N SER A 94 -10.65 -29.40 -30.89
CA SER A 94 -10.82 -30.76 -31.48
C SER A 94 -9.75 -30.98 -32.55
N ALA A 95 -9.46 -32.24 -32.80
CA ALA A 95 -8.55 -32.64 -33.89
C ALA A 95 -9.03 -33.93 -34.56
N VAL A 96 -8.66 -34.15 -35.83
CA VAL A 96 -8.96 -35.37 -36.57
C VAL A 96 -7.73 -36.30 -36.53
N VAL A 97 -7.96 -37.55 -36.17
CA VAL A 97 -6.90 -38.59 -36.15
C VAL A 97 -6.45 -38.86 -37.58
N ASN A 98 -5.20 -38.62 -37.88
CA ASN A 98 -4.56 -38.85 -39.17
C ASN A 98 -3.38 -39.83 -39.04
N LYS A 99 -3.70 -41.10 -38.86
CA LYS A 99 -2.72 -42.20 -38.75
C LYS A 99 -1.65 -41.99 -37.66
N ALA A 100 -1.95 -41.16 -36.66
CA ALA A 100 -1.07 -40.84 -35.53
C ALA A 100 -1.93 -40.45 -34.29
N ASN A 101 -1.31 -40.52 -33.11
CA ASN A 101 -1.91 -39.95 -31.89
C ASN A 101 -2.18 -38.43 -32.07
N VAL A 102 -3.20 -37.94 -31.40
CA VAL A 102 -3.49 -36.49 -31.31
C VAL A 102 -2.94 -35.95 -30.02
N GLU A 103 -2.21 -34.83 -30.05
CA GLU A 103 -1.78 -34.11 -28.86
C GLU A 103 -2.53 -32.78 -28.74
N PHE A 104 -3.03 -32.49 -27.52
CA PHE A 104 -3.64 -31.21 -27.17
C PHE A 104 -2.69 -30.48 -26.21
N VAL A 105 -2.27 -29.24 -26.56
CA VAL A 105 -1.40 -28.40 -25.76
C VAL A 105 -2.20 -27.32 -25.07
N GLY A 106 -2.41 -27.46 -23.76
CA GLY A 106 -3.14 -26.51 -22.95
C GLY A 106 -2.26 -25.38 -22.42
N LYS A 107 -2.74 -24.17 -22.47
CA LYS A 107 -2.03 -22.96 -22.04
C LYS A 107 -2.55 -22.46 -20.69
N TRP A 108 -1.63 -22.16 -19.79
CA TRP A 108 -1.91 -21.56 -18.48
C TRP A 108 -1.21 -20.21 -18.35
N ALA A 109 -1.96 -19.15 -17.94
CA ALA A 109 -1.42 -17.83 -17.69
C ALA A 109 -1.38 -17.54 -16.20
N PHE A 110 -0.26 -16.99 -15.74
CA PHE A 110 -0.06 -16.54 -14.35
C PHE A 110 -0.36 -15.06 -14.22
N GLU A 111 -1.10 -14.71 -13.17
CA GLU A 111 -1.28 -13.34 -12.73
C GLU A 111 -0.88 -13.23 -11.25
N ALA A 112 0.09 -12.34 -10.96
CA ALA A 112 0.52 -12.07 -9.59
C ALA A 112 -0.55 -11.30 -8.82
N ASN A 113 -0.68 -11.59 -7.53
CA ASN A 113 -1.47 -10.78 -6.60
C ASN A 113 -0.90 -9.36 -6.53
N LYS A 114 -1.79 -8.40 -6.34
CA LYS A 114 -1.44 -6.98 -6.31
C LYS A 114 -1.88 -6.34 -4.99
N TYR A 115 -1.00 -5.52 -4.44
CA TYR A 115 -1.13 -4.86 -3.16
C TYR A 115 -1.07 -3.35 -3.32
N GLN A 116 -1.49 -2.62 -2.28
CA GLN A 116 -1.50 -1.16 -2.25
C GLN A 116 -0.58 -0.62 -1.16
N ALA A 117 -0.08 0.60 -1.36
CA ALA A 117 0.44 1.41 -0.29
C ALA A 117 -0.69 2.30 0.26
N THR A 118 -0.76 2.37 1.58
CA THR A 118 -1.70 3.20 2.34
C THR A 118 -0.94 4.10 3.29
N TYR A 119 -1.56 5.22 3.64
CA TYR A 119 -0.92 6.25 4.45
C TYR A 119 -1.87 6.68 5.57
N ARG A 120 -1.33 6.93 6.75
CA ARG A 120 -2.04 7.60 7.84
C ARG A 120 -1.10 8.51 8.62
N PHE A 121 -1.67 9.47 9.33
CA PHE A 121 -0.91 10.39 10.17
C PHE A 121 -1.23 10.22 11.64
N GLU A 122 -0.23 10.44 12.48
CA GLU A 122 -0.32 10.42 13.93
C GLU A 122 0.37 11.64 14.54
N SER A 123 -0.13 12.09 15.68
CA SER A 123 0.56 13.09 16.49
C SER A 123 1.73 12.45 17.23
N GLU A 124 2.90 13.08 17.16
CA GLU A 124 4.06 12.78 18.00
C GLU A 124 4.02 13.56 19.33
N THR A 125 3.19 14.62 19.42
CA THR A 125 3.06 15.45 20.60
C THR A 125 2.02 14.89 21.55
N ALA A 126 2.45 14.44 22.73
CA ALA A 126 1.55 13.87 23.73
C ALA A 126 0.41 14.84 24.10
N GLY A 127 -0.81 14.32 24.16
CA GLY A 127 -2.00 15.10 24.52
C GLY A 127 -2.53 16.05 23.44
N GLN A 128 -1.88 16.12 22.26
CA GLN A 128 -2.33 16.94 21.14
C GLN A 128 -2.88 16.05 20.03
N ALA A 129 -4.16 16.18 19.74
CA ALA A 129 -4.81 15.48 18.63
C ALA A 129 -4.54 16.22 17.31
N LEU A 130 -4.33 15.45 16.22
CA LEU A 130 -4.16 16.04 14.89
C LEU A 130 -5.45 16.75 14.43
N PRO A 131 -5.36 17.98 13.92
CA PRO A 131 -6.45 18.63 13.21
C PRO A 131 -6.92 17.82 12.01
N ALA A 132 -8.23 17.80 11.74
CA ALA A 132 -8.78 17.12 10.56
C ALA A 132 -8.18 17.62 9.24
N ALA A 133 -7.75 18.88 9.18
CA ALA A 133 -7.07 19.45 8.02
C ALA A 133 -5.74 18.74 7.70
N ILE A 134 -5.00 18.30 8.72
CA ILE A 134 -3.77 17.50 8.51
C ILE A 134 -4.12 16.11 7.98
N ALA A 135 -5.17 15.47 8.47
CA ALA A 135 -5.62 14.18 7.96
C ALA A 135 -5.95 14.24 6.46
N ALA A 136 -6.48 15.37 5.99
CA ALA A 136 -6.75 15.60 4.57
C ALA A 136 -5.50 15.75 3.69
N LEU A 137 -4.31 15.91 4.27
CA LEU A 137 -3.02 15.95 3.56
C LEU A 137 -2.43 14.56 3.29
N THR A 138 -3.11 13.50 3.74
CA THR A 138 -2.67 12.11 3.54
C THR A 138 -2.56 11.80 2.05
N PRO A 139 -1.39 11.33 1.57
CA PRO A 139 -1.22 10.95 0.17
C PRO A 139 -2.13 9.80 -0.23
N SER A 140 -2.46 9.73 -1.50
CA SER A 140 -3.13 8.58 -2.12
C SER A 140 -2.20 7.92 -3.13
N ASP A 141 -2.10 6.60 -3.09
CA ASP A 141 -1.33 5.83 -4.06
C ASP A 141 -2.25 4.89 -4.85
N SER A 142 -2.40 5.14 -6.15
CA SER A 142 -3.18 4.30 -7.06
C SER A 142 -2.37 3.15 -7.66
N ALA A 143 -1.06 3.11 -7.46
CA ALA A 143 -0.19 2.06 -7.97
C ALA A 143 -0.52 0.70 -7.33
N ARG A 144 -0.20 -0.35 -8.07
CA ARG A 144 -0.36 -1.72 -7.63
C ARG A 144 1.01 -2.41 -7.63
N TYR A 145 1.34 -3.00 -6.54
CA TYR A 145 2.64 -3.61 -6.29
C TYR A 145 2.51 -5.12 -6.16
N VAL A 146 3.47 -5.86 -6.67
CA VAL A 146 3.55 -7.30 -6.50
C VAL A 146 4.41 -7.67 -5.30
N ASN A 147 4.27 -8.87 -4.79
CA ASN A 147 5.11 -9.40 -3.72
C ASN A 147 6.60 -9.28 -4.08
N GLY A 148 7.41 -8.83 -3.12
CA GLY A 148 8.83 -8.52 -3.31
C GLY A 148 9.11 -7.14 -3.93
N GLY A 149 8.10 -6.41 -4.38
CA GLY A 149 8.23 -5.04 -4.89
C GLY A 149 8.58 -4.04 -3.78
N SER A 150 9.45 -3.08 -4.08
CA SER A 150 9.77 -1.98 -3.17
C SER A 150 8.83 -0.81 -3.41
N VAL A 151 8.36 -0.19 -2.34
CA VAL A 151 7.50 1.00 -2.34
C VAL A 151 8.18 2.10 -1.54
N SER A 152 8.28 3.30 -2.11
CA SER A 152 8.77 4.49 -1.41
C SER A 152 7.61 5.32 -0.89
N ALA A 153 7.72 5.82 0.33
CA ALA A 153 6.71 6.67 0.95
C ALA A 153 6.56 7.99 0.18
N GLN A 154 5.31 8.34 -0.17
CA GLN A 154 4.99 9.61 -0.83
C GLN A 154 4.86 10.73 0.21
N GLN A 155 5.46 11.88 -0.04
CA GLN A 155 5.38 13.02 0.87
C GLN A 155 3.96 13.63 0.87
N PRO A 156 3.48 14.16 2.02
CA PRO A 156 2.26 14.93 2.04
C PRO A 156 2.40 16.21 1.20
N SER A 157 1.29 16.75 0.72
CA SER A 157 1.27 17.98 -0.09
C SER A 157 1.79 19.22 0.65
N GLN A 158 1.77 19.18 1.99
CA GLN A 158 2.34 20.20 2.86
C GLN A 158 3.04 19.52 4.05
N THR A 159 4.16 20.08 4.47
CA THR A 159 4.95 19.59 5.62
C THR A 159 4.81 20.46 6.88
N THR A 160 4.06 21.56 6.79
CA THR A 160 3.71 22.44 7.91
C THR A 160 2.25 22.82 7.86
N TYR A 161 1.62 23.00 9.03
CA TYR A 161 0.24 23.45 9.16
C TYR A 161 0.12 24.41 10.34
N THR A 162 -0.41 25.62 10.09
CA THR A 162 -0.68 26.62 11.15
C THR A 162 -2.00 26.28 11.82
N ASP A 163 -1.96 25.96 13.10
CA ASP A 163 -3.12 25.69 13.94
C ASP A 163 -3.55 26.96 14.68
N THR A 164 -4.52 27.66 14.13
CA THR A 164 -5.04 28.90 14.75
C THR A 164 -5.91 28.63 15.98
N VAL A 165 -6.41 27.40 16.13
CA VAL A 165 -7.24 27.00 17.29
C VAL A 165 -6.33 26.80 18.51
N ASN A 166 -5.31 25.96 18.38
CA ASN A 166 -4.35 25.65 19.46
C ASN A 166 -3.17 26.65 19.51
N ASP A 167 -3.16 27.66 18.63
CA ASP A 167 -2.16 28.71 18.56
C ASP A 167 -0.73 28.18 18.44
N GLY A 168 -0.47 27.47 17.35
CA GLY A 168 0.83 26.88 17.10
C GLY A 168 1.03 26.39 15.68
N THR A 169 2.05 25.59 15.48
CA THR A 169 2.41 25.04 14.17
C THR A 169 2.68 23.55 14.29
N TRP A 170 2.03 22.79 13.42
CA TRP A 170 2.34 21.40 13.19
C TRP A 170 3.41 21.27 12.11
N THR A 171 4.37 20.38 12.33
CA THR A 171 5.44 20.07 11.39
C THR A 171 5.49 18.58 11.15
N PHE A 172 5.49 18.16 9.90
CA PHE A 172 5.69 16.77 9.50
C PHE A 172 7.11 16.32 9.80
N LYS A 173 7.29 15.22 10.53
CA LYS A 173 8.57 14.68 10.95
C LYS A 173 9.07 13.53 10.09
N GLY A 174 8.24 13.06 9.16
CA GLY A 174 8.55 11.92 8.31
C GLY A 174 7.64 10.73 8.59
N TYR A 175 7.88 9.69 7.83
CA TYR A 175 7.24 8.40 8.03
C TYR A 175 8.10 7.49 8.91
N ASP A 176 7.48 6.48 9.50
CA ASP A 176 8.15 5.40 10.24
C ASP A 176 9.19 4.67 9.39
N ALA A 177 8.98 4.59 8.08
CA ALA A 177 9.92 4.09 7.10
C ALA A 177 9.86 4.91 5.79
N ALA A 178 11.01 5.18 5.18
CA ALA A 178 11.07 5.85 3.87
C ALA A 178 10.69 4.90 2.72
N ASN A 179 10.93 3.60 2.90
CA ASN A 179 10.64 2.55 1.93
C ASN A 179 10.16 1.29 2.65
N ALA A 180 9.36 0.50 1.97
CA ALA A 180 8.95 -0.82 2.45
C ALA A 180 8.93 -1.82 1.30
N VAL A 181 9.09 -3.11 1.62
CA VAL A 181 8.95 -4.21 0.66
C VAL A 181 7.60 -4.87 0.86
N VAL A 182 6.87 -5.05 -0.22
CA VAL A 182 5.59 -5.78 -0.21
C VAL A 182 5.83 -7.24 0.14
N ASN A 183 5.20 -7.71 1.18
CA ASN A 183 5.28 -9.10 1.64
C ASN A 183 3.88 -9.72 1.73
N LYS A 184 3.30 -10.04 0.58
CA LYS A 184 1.96 -10.65 0.42
C LYS A 184 0.84 -9.92 1.17
N ALA A 185 1.04 -8.61 1.40
CA ALA A 185 0.09 -7.73 2.10
C ALA A 185 0.26 -6.28 1.63
N ASN A 186 -0.76 -5.47 1.88
CA ASN A 186 -0.65 -4.02 1.70
C ASN A 186 0.44 -3.45 2.62
N VAL A 187 1.10 -2.38 2.17
CA VAL A 187 2.06 -1.62 2.96
C VAL A 187 1.35 -0.41 3.56
N GLU A 188 1.56 -0.13 4.84
CA GLU A 188 1.11 1.09 5.48
C GLU A 188 2.30 1.94 5.90
N PHE A 189 2.26 3.25 5.58
CA PHE A 189 3.21 4.25 6.05
C PHE A 189 2.53 5.14 7.09
N VAL A 190 3.14 5.22 8.28
CA VAL A 190 2.64 6.04 9.39
C VAL A 190 3.48 7.30 9.48
N GLY A 191 2.91 8.44 9.09
CA GLY A 191 3.55 9.74 9.15
C GLY A 191 3.35 10.43 10.51
N LYS A 192 4.40 11.01 11.04
CA LYS A 192 4.41 11.68 12.34
C LYS A 192 4.37 13.20 12.17
N TRP A 193 3.53 13.85 12.97
CA TRP A 193 3.42 15.30 13.05
C TRP A 193 3.66 15.77 14.47
N ALA A 194 4.53 16.75 14.65
CA ALA A 194 4.81 17.38 15.95
C ALA A 194 4.20 18.77 16.00
N PHE A 195 3.55 19.08 17.12
CA PHE A 195 3.00 20.41 17.41
C PHE A 195 3.98 21.23 18.23
N GLU A 196 4.17 22.48 17.84
CA GLU A 196 4.86 23.48 18.63
C GLU A 196 3.93 24.68 18.85
N ALA A 197 3.62 24.95 20.13
CA ALA A 197 2.81 26.11 20.51
C ALA A 197 3.58 27.42 20.25
N LYS A 198 2.90 28.44 19.78
CA LYS A 198 3.44 29.77 19.63
C LYS A 198 3.74 30.38 21.01
N LYS A 199 4.87 31.06 21.09
CA LYS A 199 5.38 31.62 22.35
C LYS A 199 5.37 33.13 22.34
N TYR A 200 5.02 33.71 23.48
CA TYR A 200 4.87 35.14 23.73
C TYR A 200 5.79 35.59 24.87
N GLN A 201 5.96 36.92 25.02
CA GLN A 201 6.75 37.53 26.06
C GLN A 201 5.91 38.44 26.95
N ALA A 202 6.31 38.57 28.20
CA ALA A 202 5.90 39.68 29.05
C ALA A 202 6.80 40.90 28.78
N THR A 203 6.18 42.07 28.69
CA THR A 203 6.85 43.35 28.49
C THR A 203 6.45 44.31 29.60
N TYR A 204 7.34 45.14 29.99
CA TYR A 204 7.13 46.10 31.11
C TYR A 204 7.44 47.50 30.64
N ARG A 205 6.68 48.47 31.14
CA ARG A 205 6.96 49.87 30.96
C ARG A 205 6.53 50.65 32.22
N PHE A 206 7.16 51.78 32.46
CA PHE A 206 6.77 52.68 33.54
C PHE A 206 6.21 53.98 32.98
N GLU A 207 5.23 54.52 33.68
CA GLU A 207 4.64 55.81 33.41
C GLU A 207 4.58 56.67 34.69
N SER A 208 4.63 57.95 34.53
CA SER A 208 4.43 58.85 35.68
C SER A 208 2.96 58.88 36.05
N ALA A 209 2.63 58.65 37.32
CA ALA A 209 1.31 58.83 37.87
C ALA A 209 1.08 60.31 38.32
N THR A 210 2.11 61.16 38.25
CA THR A 210 2.04 62.58 38.61
C THR A 210 1.90 63.42 37.35
N ALA A 211 0.76 64.13 37.23
CA ALA A 211 0.50 64.96 36.06
C ALA A 211 1.59 66.06 35.89
N GLY A 212 2.07 66.19 34.64
CA GLY A 212 3.08 67.18 34.28
C GLY A 212 4.52 66.87 34.70
N GLN A 213 4.76 65.76 35.40
CA GLN A 213 6.09 65.28 35.76
C GLN A 213 6.52 64.10 34.88
N ALA A 214 7.61 64.26 34.15
CA ALA A 214 8.18 63.18 33.33
C ALA A 214 9.06 62.27 34.21
N LEU A 215 8.99 60.95 33.97
CA LEU A 215 9.88 60.01 34.68
C LEU A 215 11.35 60.23 34.28
N PRO A 216 12.29 60.27 35.25
CA PRO A 216 13.70 60.25 34.98
C PRO A 216 14.12 58.99 34.19
N SER A 217 15.09 59.11 33.29
CA SER A 217 15.60 58.01 32.50
C SER A 217 16.19 56.87 33.36
N THR A 218 16.66 57.21 34.54
CA THR A 218 17.17 56.25 35.55
C THR A 218 16.06 55.33 36.08
N ILE A 219 14.82 55.82 36.22
CA ILE A 219 13.65 54.98 36.58
C ILE A 219 13.28 54.07 35.43
N ALA A 220 13.38 54.52 34.18
CA ALA A 220 13.15 53.68 33.02
C ALA A 220 14.13 52.49 32.97
N ALA A 221 15.36 52.68 33.44
CA ALA A 221 16.36 51.62 33.56
C ALA A 221 16.04 50.56 34.63
N LEU A 222 15.12 50.81 35.54
CA LEU A 222 14.64 49.85 36.55
C LEU A 222 13.55 48.90 36.01
N THR A 223 13.15 49.07 34.77
CA THR A 223 12.15 48.22 34.12
C THR A 223 12.62 46.76 34.12
N PRO A 224 11.81 45.82 34.66
CA PRO A 224 12.17 44.40 34.65
C PRO A 224 12.30 43.87 33.25
N SER A 225 13.16 42.89 33.06
CA SER A 225 13.25 42.09 31.84
C SER A 225 12.80 40.67 32.11
N ASP A 226 11.94 40.15 31.26
CA ASP A 226 11.47 38.76 31.33
C ASP A 226 11.93 37.99 30.11
N SER A 227 12.84 37.02 30.32
CA SER A 227 13.34 36.14 29.26
C SER A 227 12.46 34.91 29.06
N ALA A 228 11.47 34.70 29.95
CA ALA A 228 10.56 33.55 29.82
C ALA A 228 9.69 33.65 28.56
N ARG A 229 9.26 32.51 28.09
CA ARG A 229 8.37 32.36 26.95
C ARG A 229 7.08 31.64 27.38
N TYR A 230 5.97 32.25 27.10
CA TYR A 230 4.64 31.84 27.56
C TYR A 230 3.79 31.40 26.39
N VAL A 231 3.02 30.36 26.58
CA VAL A 231 2.01 29.94 25.58
C VAL A 231 0.66 30.58 25.87
N ASN A 232 -0.21 30.61 24.87
CA ASN A 232 -1.57 31.07 25.01
C ASN A 232 -2.29 30.40 26.19
N GLY A 233 -2.99 31.16 27.00
CA GLY A 233 -3.67 30.72 28.21
C GLY A 233 -2.80 30.71 29.48
N ASN A 234 -1.47 30.92 29.39
CA ASN A 234 -0.66 31.07 30.60
C ASN A 234 -0.98 32.36 31.32
N THR A 235 -1.01 32.30 32.66
CA THR A 235 -1.05 33.48 33.52
C THR A 235 0.38 33.91 33.86
N VAL A 236 0.71 35.17 33.63
CA VAL A 236 2.01 35.78 33.92
C VAL A 236 1.82 36.79 35.07
N SER A 237 2.58 36.61 36.14
CA SER A 237 2.59 37.57 37.23
C SER A 237 3.59 38.67 36.94
N ALA A 238 3.22 39.90 37.25
CA ALA A 238 4.08 41.07 37.05
C ALA A 238 5.31 41.01 37.98
N GLN A 239 6.52 41.20 37.41
CA GLN A 239 7.78 41.25 38.15
C GLN A 239 7.97 42.63 38.77
N GLN A 240 8.37 42.65 40.02
CA GLN A 240 8.68 43.92 40.71
C GLN A 240 9.96 44.53 40.15
N PRO A 241 10.05 45.87 40.08
CA PRO A 241 11.32 46.54 39.78
C PRO A 241 12.36 46.27 40.88
N SER A 242 13.62 46.37 40.53
CA SER A 242 14.73 46.17 41.48
C SER A 242 14.74 47.17 42.62
N GLN A 243 14.11 48.31 42.40
CA GLN A 243 13.92 49.36 43.43
C GLN A 243 12.49 49.92 43.32
N THR A 244 11.85 50.14 44.46
CA THR A 244 10.49 50.68 44.54
C THR A 244 10.48 52.19 44.93
N THR A 245 11.65 52.75 45.29
CA THR A 245 11.79 54.18 45.56
C THR A 245 13.05 54.69 44.85
N TYR A 246 13.00 55.97 44.40
CA TYR A 246 14.12 56.61 43.73
C TYR A 246 14.14 58.08 44.16
N ALA A 247 15.29 58.55 44.75
CA ALA A 247 15.51 59.94 45.10
C ALA A 247 15.87 60.76 43.86
N ASP A 248 15.04 61.73 43.52
CA ASP A 248 15.28 62.66 42.41
C ASP A 248 15.88 63.93 42.91
N THR A 249 17.22 64.05 42.88
CA THR A 249 17.96 65.21 43.36
C THR A 249 17.87 66.42 42.44
N VAL A 250 17.37 66.22 41.18
CA VAL A 250 17.19 67.32 40.23
C VAL A 250 15.86 68.10 40.51
N ASN A 251 14.83 67.34 40.82
CA ASN A 251 13.49 67.89 41.07
C ASN A 251 13.20 67.99 42.61
N ASP A 252 14.17 67.70 43.45
CA ASP A 252 14.09 67.72 44.93
C ASP A 252 12.87 66.93 45.47
N GLY A 253 12.86 65.62 45.14
CA GLY A 253 11.74 64.79 45.52
C GLY A 253 12.07 63.27 45.51
N THR A 254 11.05 62.46 45.74
CA THR A 254 11.18 61.00 45.75
C THR A 254 10.06 60.39 44.89
N TRP A 255 10.48 59.58 43.90
CA TRP A 255 9.58 58.72 43.14
C TRP A 255 9.33 57.43 43.91
N THR A 256 8.07 57.01 43.96
CA THR A 256 7.65 55.76 44.62
C THR A 256 6.86 54.93 43.63
N PHE A 257 7.29 53.67 43.40
CA PHE A 257 6.53 52.77 42.57
C PHE A 257 5.18 52.42 43.19
N LYS A 258 4.09 52.63 42.48
CA LYS A 258 2.72 52.41 42.94
C LYS A 258 2.11 51.10 42.55
N GLY A 259 2.87 50.28 41.82
CA GLY A 259 2.39 49.02 41.24
C GLY A 259 2.10 49.13 39.75
N TYR A 260 1.82 47.99 39.17
CA TYR A 260 1.32 47.93 37.81
C TYR A 260 -0.22 48.07 37.80
N ASP A 261 -0.76 48.40 36.66
CA ASP A 261 -2.23 48.42 36.41
C ASP A 261 -2.89 47.06 36.66
N ALA A 262 -2.14 45.94 36.48
CA ALA A 262 -2.56 44.60 36.86
C ALA A 262 -1.40 43.83 37.52
N ALA A 263 -1.67 43.03 38.55
CA ALA A 263 -0.72 42.18 39.23
C ALA A 263 -0.36 40.93 38.37
N SER A 264 -1.21 40.56 37.46
CA SER A 264 -1.02 39.45 36.48
C SER A 264 -1.84 39.68 35.23
N ALA A 265 -1.42 39.05 34.15
CA ALA A 265 -2.14 39.04 32.88
C ALA A 265 -2.20 37.63 32.28
N VAL A 266 -3.23 37.30 31.52
CA VAL A 266 -3.34 36.07 30.79
C VAL A 266 -2.89 36.30 29.34
N VAL A 267 -1.97 35.47 28.87
CA VAL A 267 -1.54 35.49 27.47
C VAL A 267 -2.70 35.10 26.56
N ASN A 268 -3.09 35.99 25.70
CA ASN A 268 -4.17 35.79 24.75
C ASN A 268 -3.68 36.04 23.31
N LYS A 269 -2.92 35.09 22.79
CA LYS A 269 -2.33 35.12 21.44
C LYS A 269 -1.52 36.39 21.11
N ALA A 270 -1.04 37.07 22.16
CA ALA A 270 -0.23 38.30 22.10
C ALA A 270 0.72 38.38 23.28
N ASN A 271 1.76 39.25 23.17
CA ASN A 271 2.58 39.62 24.31
C ASN A 271 1.73 40.37 25.38
N VAL A 272 2.05 40.19 26.61
CA VAL A 272 1.43 40.84 27.76
C VAL A 272 2.34 41.86 28.38
#